data_cf4a15b24a8d19b5d2d075dad381b803
#
_entry.id   cf4a15b24a8d19b5d2d075dad381b803
#
_cell.length_a   1.000
_cell.length_b   1.000
_cell.length_c   1.000
_cell.angle_alpha   90.00
_cell.angle_beta   90.00
_cell.angle_gamma   90.00
#
_symmetry.space_group_name_H-M   'P 1'
#
loop_
_entity.id
_entity.type
_entity.pdbx_description
1 polymer ?
#
loop_
_entity_poly.entity_id
_entity_poly.type
_entity_poly.pdbx_seq_one_letter_code
_entity_poly.pdbx_strand_id
1 'polypeptide(L)'
;MGDFISQLHKTYDKAIADNMTRGDYMFFNGYKLGDIVEINGEDKGIIIHAYVFGSYFLVELLQNGERTGMTQIVHWNEIKKVNE
;
A
#
# COMPACT_ATOMS: atom_id res chain seq x y z
N MET A 1 14.34 4.07 13.90
CA MET A 1 13.50 3.29 12.98
C MET A 1 12.05 3.66 13.03
N GLY A 2 11.47 3.77 14.23
CA GLY A 2 10.09 4.23 14.34
C GLY A 2 9.87 5.61 13.75
N ASP A 3 10.92 6.42 13.69
CA ASP A 3 10.80 7.80 13.23
C ASP A 3 10.44 7.91 11.76
N PHE A 4 10.96 7.02 10.91
CA PHE A 4 10.64 7.08 9.50
C PHE A 4 9.14 6.80 9.28
N ILE A 5 8.63 5.76 9.89
CA ILE A 5 7.22 5.41 9.76
C ILE A 5 6.34 6.50 10.37
N SER A 6 6.75 7.04 11.54
CA SER A 6 6.01 8.13 12.16
C SER A 6 5.95 9.36 11.27
N GLN A 7 7.04 9.68 10.59
CA GLN A 7 7.06 10.80 9.66
C GLN A 7 6.17 10.56 8.45
N LEU A 8 6.14 9.35 7.93
CA LEU A 8 5.23 9.02 6.84
C LEU A 8 3.78 9.21 7.27
N HIS A 9 3.44 8.80 8.48
CA HIS A 9 2.09 9.01 9.01
C HIS A 9 1.77 10.49 9.14
N LYS A 10 2.74 11.31 9.55
CA LYS A 10 2.53 12.75 9.70
C LYS A 10 2.34 13.45 8.38
N THR A 11 2.95 12.93 7.31
CA THR A 11 2.79 13.50 5.97
C THR A 11 1.54 12.99 5.27
N TYR A 12 0.79 12.16 5.95
CA TYR A 12 -0.44 11.59 5.40
C TYR A 12 -1.48 12.71 5.27
N ASP A 13 -1.78 13.09 4.04
CA ASP A 13 -2.72 14.17 3.77
C ASP A 13 -4.14 13.72 4.10
N LYS A 14 -4.83 14.53 4.91
CA LYS A 14 -6.19 14.20 5.30
C LYS A 14 -7.14 14.13 4.12
N ALA A 15 -6.97 15.00 3.14
CA ALA A 15 -7.82 14.99 1.95
C ALA A 15 -7.61 13.71 1.14
N ILE A 16 -6.37 13.26 1.05
CA ILE A 16 -6.06 12.00 0.40
C ILE A 16 -6.63 10.84 1.21
N ALA A 17 -6.48 10.90 2.54
CA ALA A 17 -7.02 9.87 3.42
C ALA A 17 -8.53 9.75 3.27
N ASP A 18 -9.24 10.88 3.20
CA ASP A 18 -10.68 10.87 3.02
C ASP A 18 -11.08 10.23 1.68
N ASN A 19 -10.31 10.51 0.63
CA ASN A 19 -10.55 9.88 -0.67
C ASN A 19 -10.24 8.40 -0.65
N MET A 20 -9.19 8.02 0.08
CA MET A 20 -8.82 6.61 0.18
C MET A 20 -9.89 5.77 0.86
N THR A 21 -10.60 6.34 1.84
CA THR A 21 -11.66 5.60 2.53
C THR A 21 -12.80 5.22 1.60
N ARG A 22 -12.91 5.90 0.46
CA ARG A 22 -13.91 5.56 -0.56
C ARG A 22 -13.48 4.43 -1.47
N GLY A 23 -12.20 4.04 -1.42
CA GLY A 23 -11.70 2.93 -2.21
C GLY A 23 -11.56 3.21 -3.70
N ASP A 24 -11.75 4.47 -4.13
CA ASP A 24 -11.72 4.82 -5.54
C ASP A 24 -10.59 5.78 -5.93
N TYR A 25 -9.74 6.14 -4.97
CA TYR A 25 -8.61 7.02 -5.24
C TYR A 25 -7.50 6.24 -5.94
N MET A 26 -7.16 6.67 -7.14
CA MET A 26 -6.06 6.05 -7.89
C MET A 26 -4.83 6.95 -7.83
N PHE A 27 -3.70 6.40 -7.42
CA PHE A 27 -2.45 7.15 -7.33
C PHE A 27 -1.83 7.30 -8.71
N PHE A 28 -0.81 8.17 -8.80
CA PHE A 28 -0.16 8.49 -10.08
C PHE A 28 0.36 7.25 -10.81
N ASN A 29 0.68 6.20 -10.06
CA ASN A 29 1.23 4.96 -10.62
C ASN A 29 0.13 3.93 -10.96
N GLY A 30 -1.14 4.30 -10.82
CA GLY A 30 -2.24 3.41 -11.17
C GLY A 30 -2.67 2.46 -10.06
N TYR A 31 -2.03 2.53 -8.89
CA TYR A 31 -2.43 1.71 -7.75
C TYR A 31 -3.50 2.41 -6.93
N LYS A 32 -4.27 1.62 -6.21
CA LYS A 32 -5.27 2.14 -5.29
C LYS A 32 -5.38 1.20 -4.08
N LEU A 33 -5.99 1.67 -3.02
CA LEU A 33 -6.20 0.84 -1.84
C LEU A 33 -7.06 -0.36 -2.19
N GLY A 34 -6.69 -1.51 -1.63
CA GLY A 34 -7.38 -2.75 -1.92
C GLY A 34 -6.80 -3.54 -3.08
N ASP A 35 -5.86 -2.96 -3.82
CA ASP A 35 -5.22 -3.70 -4.91
C ASP A 35 -4.36 -4.83 -4.35
N ILE A 36 -4.42 -5.97 -5.01
CA ILE A 36 -3.56 -7.09 -4.72
C ILE A 36 -2.29 -6.93 -5.55
N VAL A 37 -1.15 -7.02 -4.90
CA VAL A 37 0.14 -6.81 -5.55
C VAL A 37 1.09 -7.95 -5.23
N GLU A 38 2.06 -8.11 -6.09
CA GLU A 38 3.16 -9.05 -5.92
C GLU A 38 4.39 -8.25 -5.49
N ILE A 39 5.07 -8.71 -4.46
CA ILE A 39 6.23 -8.02 -3.88
C ILE A 39 7.47 -8.79 -4.28
N ASN A 40 8.34 -8.14 -5.08
CA ASN A 40 9.59 -8.72 -5.54
C ASN A 40 9.41 -10.10 -6.22
N GLY A 41 8.23 -10.33 -6.79
CA GLY A 41 7.98 -11.58 -7.51
C GLY A 41 7.72 -12.79 -6.65
N GLU A 42 7.68 -12.64 -5.33
CA GLU A 42 7.55 -13.78 -4.42
C GLU A 42 6.30 -13.73 -3.57
N ASP A 43 6.15 -12.64 -2.80
CA ASP A 43 5.06 -12.53 -1.86
C ASP A 43 3.90 -11.77 -2.47
N LYS A 44 2.70 -12.01 -1.96
CA LYS A 44 1.53 -11.23 -2.33
C LYS A 44 1.04 -10.45 -1.15
N GLY A 45 0.45 -9.30 -1.42
CA GLY A 45 -0.09 -8.46 -0.37
C GLY A 45 -1.24 -7.61 -0.89
N ILE A 46 -1.97 -7.02 0.04
CA ILE A 46 -3.05 -6.09 -0.27
C ILE A 46 -2.65 -4.70 0.23
N ILE A 47 -2.83 -3.69 -0.61
CA ILE A 47 -2.50 -2.31 -0.26
C ILE A 47 -3.55 -1.80 0.71
N ILE A 48 -3.12 -1.40 1.90
CA ILE A 48 -4.03 -0.92 2.94
C ILE A 48 -3.84 0.57 3.25
N HIS A 49 -2.66 1.13 2.99
CA HIS A 49 -2.38 2.55 3.16
C HIS A 49 -1.36 3.00 2.12
N ALA A 50 -1.31 4.31 1.90
CA ALA A 50 -0.32 4.90 1.02
C ALA A 50 0.35 6.07 1.73
N TYR A 51 1.62 6.29 1.41
CA TYR A 51 2.43 7.36 1.98
C TYR A 51 3.12 8.10 0.84
N VAL A 52 3.42 9.38 1.08
CA VAL A 52 4.13 10.23 0.12
C VAL A 52 3.43 10.17 -1.24
N PHE A 53 2.12 10.40 -1.22
CA PHE A 53 1.26 10.49 -2.42
C PHE A 53 1.29 9.23 -3.30
N GLY A 54 1.53 8.07 -2.70
CA GLY A 54 1.55 6.81 -3.43
C GLY A 54 2.93 6.35 -3.84
N SER A 55 3.99 7.04 -3.39
CA SER A 55 5.36 6.56 -3.62
C SER A 55 5.67 5.33 -2.78
N TYR A 56 5.06 5.23 -1.61
CA TYR A 56 5.20 4.07 -0.72
C TYR A 56 3.83 3.56 -0.35
N PHE A 57 3.73 2.28 -0.16
CA PHE A 57 2.48 1.64 0.26
C PHE A 57 2.72 0.76 1.47
N LEU A 58 1.75 0.75 2.37
CA LEU A 58 1.70 -0.25 3.41
C LEU A 58 0.87 -1.40 2.88
N VAL A 59 1.46 -2.57 2.80
CA VAL A 59 0.77 -3.77 2.33
C VAL A 59 0.66 -4.76 3.46
N GLU A 60 -0.45 -5.45 3.52
CA GLU A 60 -0.62 -6.57 4.42
C GLU A 60 -0.35 -7.84 3.63
N LEU A 61 0.56 -8.66 4.13
CA LEU A 61 0.95 -9.87 3.43
C LEU A 61 -0.20 -10.86 3.43
N LEU A 62 -0.34 -11.53 2.31
CA LEU A 62 -1.34 -12.59 2.11
C LEU A 62 -0.65 -13.93 2.10
N GLN A 63 -1.31 -14.93 2.65
CA GLN A 63 -0.86 -16.30 2.60
C GLN A 63 -2.05 -17.16 2.19
N ASN A 64 -1.92 -17.85 1.06
CA ASN A 64 -2.99 -18.64 0.49
C ASN A 64 -4.27 -17.83 0.29
N GLY A 65 -4.11 -16.55 -0.07
CA GLY A 65 -5.22 -15.64 -0.29
C GLY A 65 -5.82 -15.04 0.96
N GLU A 66 -5.27 -15.36 2.14
CA GLU A 66 -5.80 -14.85 3.41
C GLU A 66 -4.88 -13.82 4.02
N ARG A 67 -5.46 -12.86 4.71
CA ARG A 67 -4.71 -11.80 5.39
C ARG A 67 -4.01 -12.37 6.62
N THR A 68 -2.74 -12.04 6.74
CA THR A 68 -1.90 -12.57 7.83
C THR A 68 -1.78 -11.63 9.02
N GLY A 69 -2.16 -10.38 8.86
CA GLY A 69 -1.91 -9.34 9.86
C GLY A 69 -0.50 -8.79 9.82
N MET A 70 0.39 -9.37 9.03
CA MET A 70 1.76 -8.87 8.88
C MET A 70 1.82 -7.80 7.82
N THR A 71 2.41 -6.66 8.15
CA THR A 71 2.47 -5.53 7.24
C THR A 71 3.90 -5.19 6.89
N GLN A 72 4.05 -4.53 5.75
CA GLN A 72 5.36 -4.15 5.24
C GLN A 72 5.20 -2.88 4.40
N ILE A 73 6.15 -1.96 4.51
CA ILE A 73 6.17 -0.79 3.66
C ILE A 73 7.03 -1.08 2.44
N VAL A 74 6.49 -0.82 1.27
CA VAL A 74 7.19 -1.06 0.01
C VAL A 74 7.15 0.19 -0.86
N HIS A 75 8.18 0.37 -1.68
CA HIS A 75 8.19 1.41 -2.70
C HIS A 75 7.37 0.93 -3.89
N TRP A 76 6.69 1.85 -4.57
CA TRP A 76 5.76 1.47 -5.64
C TRP A 76 6.42 0.68 -6.77
N ASN A 77 7.72 0.88 -7.00
CA ASN A 77 8.40 0.14 -8.08
C ASN A 77 8.91 -1.24 -7.63
N GLU A 78 8.71 -1.60 -6.36
CA GLU A 78 9.05 -2.93 -5.86
C GLU A 78 7.88 -3.90 -5.99
N ILE A 79 6.74 -3.42 -6.42
CA ILE A 79 5.53 -4.23 -6.49
C ILE A 79 4.98 -4.23 -7.91
N LYS A 80 4.13 -5.19 -8.18
CA LYS A 80 3.47 -5.33 -9.46
C LYS A 80 2.03 -5.72 -9.20
N LYS A 81 1.10 -5.07 -9.91
CA LYS A 81 -0.32 -5.40 -9.76
C LYS A 81 -0.58 -6.81 -10.27
N VAL A 82 -1.31 -7.58 -9.49
CA VAL A 82 -1.72 -8.92 -9.88
C VAL A 82 -2.99 -8.80 -10.69
N ASN A 83 -2.94 -9.24 -11.93
CA ASN A 83 -4.12 -9.28 -12.79
C ASN A 83 -4.80 -10.63 -12.60
N GLU A 84 -6.06 -10.58 -12.27
CA GLU A 84 -6.85 -11.79 -12.13
C GLU A 84 -7.88 -11.88 -13.23
#